data_4fc9c9a2569f71acbf7e68a1def1802a
#
_entry.id   4fc9c9a2569f71acbf7e68a1def1802a
#
_cell.length_a   1.000
_cell.length_b   1.000
_cell.length_c   1.000
_cell.angle_alpha   90.00
_cell.angle_beta   90.00
_cell.angle_gamma   90.00
#
_symmetry.space_group_name_H-M   'P 1'
#
loop_
_entity.id
_entity.type
_entity.pdbx_description
1 polymer ?
#
loop_
_entity_poly.entity_id
_entity_poly.type
_entity_poly.pdbx_seq_one_letter_code
_entity_poly.pdbx_strand_id
1 'polypeptide(L)'
;MSYSVSSALYREAAARLADAIDGGSYFSGSVRFDFDGMSCCLRASVIVYRRRESLPEGEFRPIVDLVPVWWEFHTVGEAGEVLNDFSFSELKACF
;
A
#
# COMPACT_ATOMS: atom_id res chain seq x y z
N MET A 1 18.83 12.64 -7.73
CA MET A 1 18.31 12.89 -6.38
C MET A 1 17.25 11.87 -6.04
N SER A 2 17.29 11.31 -4.85
CA SER A 2 16.25 10.41 -4.41
C SER A 2 15.22 11.12 -3.55
N TYR A 3 13.98 10.69 -3.62
CA TYR A 3 12.88 11.23 -2.85
C TYR A 3 12.70 10.39 -1.58
N SER A 4 12.71 11.07 -0.43
CA SER A 4 12.46 10.42 0.85
C SER A 4 10.96 10.30 1.08
N VAL A 5 10.47 9.07 1.19
CA VAL A 5 9.05 8.82 1.39
C VAL A 5 8.66 9.18 2.81
N SER A 6 7.70 10.09 2.93
CA SER A 6 7.22 10.58 4.23
C SER A 6 6.19 9.63 4.84
N SER A 7 5.95 9.79 6.15
CA SER A 7 4.90 9.05 6.85
C SER A 7 3.53 9.31 6.22
N ALA A 8 3.28 10.53 5.76
CA ALA A 8 2.03 10.88 5.11
C ALA A 8 1.83 10.11 3.80
N LEU A 9 2.91 9.94 3.01
CA LEU A 9 2.84 9.18 1.77
C LEU A 9 2.59 7.69 2.06
N TYR A 10 3.26 7.13 3.06
CA TYR A 10 3.01 5.75 3.46
C TYR A 10 1.55 5.53 3.87
N ARG A 11 0.97 6.46 4.63
CA ARG A 11 -0.44 6.37 5.03
C ARG A 11 -1.38 6.44 3.84
N GLU A 12 -1.09 7.33 2.89
CA GLU A 12 -1.90 7.45 1.67
C GLU A 12 -1.81 6.17 0.83
N ALA A 13 -0.61 5.64 0.64
CA ALA A 13 -0.41 4.40 -0.09
C ALA A 13 -1.12 3.22 0.61
N ALA A 14 -1.05 3.16 1.93
CA ALA A 14 -1.72 2.12 2.71
C ALA A 14 -3.24 2.18 2.55
N ALA A 15 -3.82 3.38 2.60
CA ALA A 15 -5.26 3.56 2.42
C ALA A 15 -5.71 3.12 1.02
N ARG A 16 -4.94 3.49 -0.01
CA ARG A 16 -5.23 3.11 -1.38
C ARG A 16 -5.11 1.61 -1.59
N LEU A 17 -4.08 0.99 -1.01
CA LEU A 17 -3.88 -0.45 -1.10
C LEU A 17 -4.99 -1.21 -0.37
N ALA A 18 -5.39 -0.75 0.81
CA ALA A 18 -6.48 -1.36 1.57
C ALA A 18 -7.78 -1.35 0.78
N ASP A 19 -8.10 -0.24 0.11
CA ASP A 19 -9.28 -0.13 -0.75
C ASP A 19 -9.19 -1.10 -1.93
N ALA A 20 -8.01 -1.27 -2.52
CA ALA A 20 -7.81 -2.17 -3.66
C ALA A 20 -7.91 -3.63 -3.26
N ILE A 21 -7.44 -3.98 -2.07
CA ILE A 21 -7.53 -5.34 -1.53
C ILE A 21 -8.99 -5.73 -1.27
N ASP A 22 -9.78 -4.76 -0.80
CA ASP A 22 -11.18 -4.97 -0.44
C ASP A 22 -11.30 -6.12 0.59
N GLY A 23 -12.11 -7.12 0.33
CA GLY A 23 -12.30 -8.25 1.25
C GLY A 23 -11.44 -9.49 0.93
N GLY A 24 -10.52 -9.38 -0.03
CA GLY A 24 -9.74 -10.52 -0.51
C GLY A 24 -8.62 -10.97 0.43
N SER A 25 -8.11 -12.17 0.16
CA SER A 25 -6.95 -12.75 0.87
C SER A 25 -5.68 -12.69 0.03
N TYR A 26 -5.76 -12.23 -1.21
CA TYR A 26 -4.64 -12.08 -2.13
C TYR A 26 -4.92 -10.88 -3.03
N PHE A 27 -3.89 -10.09 -3.26
CA PHE A 27 -3.96 -8.95 -4.18
C PHE A 27 -2.79 -9.00 -5.14
N SER A 28 -3.07 -8.77 -6.42
CA SER A 28 -2.05 -8.59 -7.43
C SER A 28 -2.51 -7.50 -8.39
N GLY A 29 -1.75 -6.43 -8.49
CA GLY A 29 -2.12 -5.33 -9.36
C GLY A 29 -1.35 -4.07 -9.03
N SER A 30 -1.87 -2.94 -9.48
CA SER A 30 -1.27 -1.63 -9.27
C SER A 30 -2.26 -0.66 -8.64
N VAL A 31 -1.72 0.19 -7.77
CA VAL A 31 -2.46 1.29 -7.11
C VAL A 31 -1.79 2.58 -7.53
N ARG A 32 -2.55 3.48 -8.15
CA ARG A 32 -2.05 4.76 -8.65
C ARG A 32 -2.72 5.90 -7.92
N PHE A 33 -1.93 6.90 -7.56
CA PHE A 33 -2.45 8.10 -6.90
C PHE A 33 -1.45 9.23 -7.06
N ASP A 34 -1.93 10.46 -6.84
CA ASP A 34 -1.08 11.64 -6.85
C ASP A 34 -0.78 12.06 -5.40
N PHE A 35 0.45 12.44 -5.16
CA PHE A 35 0.88 12.91 -3.84
C PHE A 35 1.99 13.94 -4.01
N ASP A 36 1.83 15.10 -3.38
CA ASP A 36 2.83 16.17 -3.35
C ASP A 36 3.35 16.55 -4.75
N GLY A 37 2.43 16.64 -5.72
CA GLY A 37 2.76 17.02 -7.09
C GLY A 37 3.40 15.90 -7.91
N MET A 38 3.46 14.68 -7.38
CA MET A 38 4.02 13.53 -8.08
C MET A 38 2.96 12.48 -8.33
N SER A 39 3.10 11.78 -9.46
CA SER A 39 2.31 10.59 -9.74
C SER A 39 3.00 9.39 -9.09
N CYS A 40 2.27 8.68 -8.25
CA CYS A 40 2.79 7.52 -7.53
C CYS A 40 2.11 6.26 -8.03
N CYS A 41 2.87 5.18 -8.16
CA CYS A 41 2.35 3.88 -8.56
C CYS A 41 2.99 2.79 -7.71
N LEU A 42 2.15 2.08 -6.95
CA LEU A 42 2.56 0.89 -6.21
C LEU A 42 2.06 -0.33 -6.97
N ARG A 43 2.98 -1.18 -7.41
CA ARG A 43 2.65 -2.46 -8.03
C ARG A 43 3.11 -3.55 -7.08
N ALA A 44 2.21 -4.46 -6.76
CA ALA A 44 2.55 -5.50 -5.79
C ALA A 44 1.67 -6.73 -5.96
N SER A 45 2.23 -7.87 -5.54
CA SER A 45 1.47 -9.10 -5.29
C SER A 45 1.66 -9.43 -3.83
N VAL A 46 0.58 -9.47 -3.08
CA VAL A 46 0.63 -9.65 -1.62
C VAL A 46 -0.36 -10.71 -1.17
N ILE A 47 0.04 -11.46 -0.15
CA ILE A 47 -0.85 -12.36 0.57
C ILE A 47 -1.38 -11.60 1.79
N VAL A 48 -2.70 -11.62 1.97
CA VAL A 48 -3.38 -10.85 3.02
C VAL A 48 -3.84 -11.82 4.10
N TYR A 49 -3.30 -11.66 5.29
CA TYR A 49 -3.72 -12.43 6.45
C TYR A 49 -4.73 -11.64 7.26
N ARG A 50 -5.85 -12.28 7.58
CA ARG A 50 -6.93 -11.65 8.33
C ARG A 50 -7.24 -12.44 9.57
N ARG A 51 -7.73 -11.73 10.60
CA ARG A 51 -8.30 -12.33 11.79
C ARG A 51 -9.82 -12.27 11.67
N ARG A 52 -10.49 -13.33 12.10
CA ARG A 52 -11.94 -13.35 12.12
C ARG A 52 -12.42 -12.95 13.52
N GLU A 53 -13.26 -11.93 13.59
CA GLU A 53 -13.87 -11.48 14.82
C GLU A 53 -15.38 -11.49 14.66
N SER A 54 -16.09 -12.08 15.65
CA SER A 54 -17.54 -12.04 15.71
C SER A 54 -17.95 -10.92 16.66
N LEU A 55 -18.75 -10.00 16.14
CA LEU A 55 -19.30 -8.88 16.90
C LEU A 55 -20.83 -8.98 16.92
N PRO A 56 -21.52 -8.33 17.87
CA PRO A 56 -22.98 -8.34 17.88
C PRO A 56 -23.60 -7.85 16.57
N GLU A 57 -22.94 -6.94 15.87
CA GLU A 57 -23.39 -6.38 14.60
C GLU A 57 -22.96 -7.20 13.38
N GLY A 58 -22.19 -8.28 13.54
CA GLY A 58 -21.75 -9.14 12.45
C GLY A 58 -20.30 -9.57 12.54
N GLU A 59 -19.78 -10.13 11.45
CA GLU A 59 -18.38 -10.53 11.36
C GLU A 59 -17.52 -9.37 10.90
N PHE A 60 -16.35 -9.28 11.52
CA PHE A 60 -15.31 -8.34 11.13
C PHE A 60 -14.01 -9.10 10.86
N ARG A 61 -13.33 -8.80 9.75
CA ARG A 61 -12.11 -9.49 9.35
C ARG A 61 -10.98 -8.49 9.12
N PRO A 62 -10.40 -7.96 10.20
CA PRO A 62 -9.30 -7.00 10.05
C PRO A 62 -8.06 -7.66 9.46
N ILE A 63 -7.31 -6.89 8.67
CA ILE A 63 -6.01 -7.31 8.17
C ILE A 63 -5.04 -7.31 9.33
N VAL A 64 -4.36 -8.44 9.55
CA VAL A 64 -3.37 -8.57 10.62
C VAL A 64 -1.95 -8.63 10.07
N ASP A 65 -1.78 -9.00 8.80
CA ASP A 65 -0.47 -9.01 8.17
C ASP A 65 -0.59 -8.97 6.65
N LEU A 66 0.44 -8.43 6.00
CA LEU A 66 0.60 -8.44 4.56
C LEU A 66 1.98 -9.03 4.25
N VAL A 67 2.01 -10.06 3.41
CA VAL A 67 3.27 -10.68 3.00
C VAL A 67 3.47 -10.42 1.51
N PRO A 68 4.42 -9.57 1.12
CA PRO A 68 4.66 -9.29 -0.29
C PRO A 68 5.36 -10.48 -0.95
N VAL A 69 4.81 -10.92 -2.07
CA VAL A 69 5.50 -11.87 -2.96
C VAL A 69 6.55 -11.11 -3.76
N TRP A 70 6.14 -9.94 -4.28
CA TRP A 70 7.04 -8.93 -4.84
C TRP A 70 6.33 -7.59 -4.81
N TRP A 71 7.11 -6.50 -4.94
CA TRP A 71 6.55 -5.15 -5.01
C TRP A 71 7.55 -4.22 -5.69
N GLU A 72 6.99 -3.12 -6.25
CA GLU A 72 7.78 -2.00 -6.73
C GLU A 72 6.98 -0.71 -6.54
N PHE A 73 7.68 0.38 -6.33
CA PHE A 73 7.06 1.69 -6.12
C PHE A 73 7.76 2.72 -6.99
N HIS A 74 6.99 3.40 -7.83
CA HIS A 74 7.49 4.42 -8.74
C HIS A 74 6.89 5.77 -8.41
N THR A 75 7.72 6.80 -8.48
CA THR A 75 7.30 8.20 -8.34
C THR A 75 7.74 8.96 -9.57
N VAL A 76 6.83 9.74 -10.16
CA VAL A 76 7.09 10.50 -11.38
C VAL A 76 6.73 11.96 -11.12
N GLY A 77 7.74 12.84 -11.17
CA GLY A 77 7.57 14.28 -11.06
C GLY A 77 7.56 14.96 -12.43
N GLU A 78 7.64 16.28 -12.43
CA GLU A 78 7.64 17.07 -13.68
C GLU A 78 8.78 16.69 -14.64
N ALA A 79 9.95 16.36 -14.08
CA ALA A 79 11.13 16.03 -14.86
C ALA A 79 11.25 14.54 -15.21
N GLY A 80 10.25 13.73 -14.87
CA GLY A 80 10.25 12.30 -15.12
C GLY A 80 10.34 11.47 -13.84
N GLU A 81 10.76 10.22 -13.96
CA GLU A 81 10.82 9.31 -12.82
C GLU A 81 11.86 9.76 -11.79
N VAL A 82 11.46 9.72 -10.53
CA VAL A 82 12.30 10.10 -9.39
C VAL A 82 12.56 8.85 -8.55
N LEU A 83 13.82 8.60 -8.23
CA LEU A 83 14.19 7.51 -7.33
C LEU A 83 13.63 7.78 -5.94
N ASN A 84 13.18 6.73 -5.27
CA ASN A 84 12.60 6.84 -3.94
C ASN A 84 13.11 5.74 -3.02
N ASP A 85 12.93 5.93 -1.72
CA ASP A 85 13.36 5.00 -0.67
C ASP A 85 12.18 4.22 -0.08
N PHE A 86 11.12 4.00 -0.85
CA PHE A 86 9.94 3.29 -0.38
C PHE A 86 10.30 1.91 0.15
N SER A 87 9.79 1.59 1.34
CA SER A 87 9.96 0.29 1.96
C SER A 87 8.60 -0.32 2.26
N PHE A 88 8.38 -1.56 1.81
CA PHE A 88 7.12 -2.24 2.08
C PHE A 88 6.90 -2.48 3.58
N SER A 89 7.97 -2.66 4.34
CA SER A 89 7.89 -2.78 5.81
C SER A 89 7.28 -1.55 6.46
N GLU A 90 7.65 -0.37 5.98
CA GLU A 90 7.09 0.88 6.47
C GLU A 90 5.61 1.04 6.07
N LEU A 91 5.28 0.65 4.84
CA LEU A 91 3.89 0.64 4.38
C LEU A 91 3.03 -0.27 5.25
N LYS A 92 3.51 -1.47 5.49
CA LYS A 92 2.83 -2.50 6.28
C LYS A 92 2.52 -2.02 7.70
N ALA A 93 3.40 -1.22 8.28
CA ALA A 93 3.22 -0.66 9.62
C ALA A 93 2.03 0.30 9.70
N CYS A 94 1.51 0.76 8.56
CA CYS A 94 0.35 1.66 8.51
C CYS A 94 -1.00 0.91 8.49
N PHE A 95 -0.97 -0.41 8.46
CA PHE A 95 -2.19 -1.23 8.45
C PHE A 95 -2.65 -1.62 9.85
#